data_d74b1343fead5eb375048e07a31effc9
#
_entry.id   d74b1343fead5eb375048e07a31effc9
#
_cell.length_a   1.000
_cell.length_b   1.000
_cell.length_c   1.000
_cell.angle_alpha   90.00
_cell.angle_beta   90.00
_cell.angle_gamma   90.00
#
_symmetry.space_group_name_H-M   'P 1'
#
loop_
_entity.id
_entity.type
_entity.pdbx_description
1 polymer ?
#
loop_
_entity_poly.entity_id
_entity_poly.type
_entity_poly.pdbx_seq_one_letter_code
_entity_poly.pdbx_strand_id
1 'polypeptide(L)'
;TASNRAIADKPRGKADVVLVDEAHLLLTQGDQGYSGKNMLHDLLRRAKVVIAVFDPNQILQTSQRWSEEDQGMLFPQQSESDVQKAAAGYSGQLERFVPLNMWGDHYLLSRICLHRQFRIAADDATIRWIDDFADGKRIGRIPQDIGEKDRETGEYVREPFEIRVFASPVELFKA
;
A
#
# COMPACT_ATOMS: atom_id res chain seq x y z
N THR A 1 -7.75 -18.13 -1.85
CA THR A 1 -6.66 -17.62 -2.73
C THR A 1 -6.73 -18.34 -4.06
N ALA A 2 -7.12 -17.63 -5.13
CA ALA A 2 -7.06 -18.16 -6.48
C ALA A 2 -5.58 -18.39 -6.84
N SER A 3 -5.26 -19.55 -7.44
CA SER A 3 -3.94 -19.77 -8.00
C SER A 3 -3.73 -18.86 -9.22
N ASN A 4 -2.48 -18.49 -9.50
CA ASN A 4 -2.12 -17.69 -10.68
C ASN A 4 -2.69 -18.30 -11.99
N ARG A 5 -2.77 -19.61 -12.06
CA ARG A 5 -3.35 -20.35 -13.19
C ARG A 5 -4.86 -20.11 -13.32
N ALA A 6 -5.59 -20.09 -12.20
CA ALA A 6 -7.03 -19.84 -12.20
C ALA A 6 -7.38 -18.41 -12.65
N ILE A 7 -6.47 -17.44 -12.45
CA ILE A 7 -6.64 -16.06 -12.91
C ILE A 7 -6.53 -15.96 -14.44
N ALA A 8 -5.67 -16.73 -15.08
CA ALA A 8 -5.48 -16.73 -16.53
C ALA A 8 -6.54 -17.54 -17.31
N ASP A 9 -7.22 -18.49 -16.68
CA ASP A 9 -8.25 -19.31 -17.31
C ASP A 9 -9.50 -18.50 -17.67
N LYS A 10 -10.16 -18.81 -18.79
CA LYS A 10 -11.40 -18.12 -19.22
C LYS A 10 -12.50 -18.28 -18.18
N PRO A 11 -13.12 -17.20 -17.70
CA PRO A 11 -14.16 -17.28 -16.68
C PRO A 11 -15.44 -17.90 -17.26
N ARG A 12 -16.10 -18.73 -16.48
CA ARG A 12 -17.45 -19.25 -16.75
C ARG A 12 -18.56 -18.23 -16.41
N GLY A 13 -18.21 -17.10 -15.83
CA GLY A 13 -19.09 -15.99 -15.44
C GLY A 13 -18.30 -14.92 -14.72
N LYS A 14 -18.90 -13.73 -14.55
CA LYS A 14 -18.28 -12.65 -13.75
C LYS A 14 -18.68 -12.80 -12.29
N ALA A 15 -17.69 -12.72 -11.39
CA ALA A 15 -17.94 -12.51 -9.97
C ALA A 15 -18.56 -11.11 -9.76
N ASP A 16 -19.39 -10.92 -8.76
CA ASP A 16 -19.94 -9.60 -8.45
C ASP A 16 -18.86 -8.68 -7.90
N VAL A 17 -18.10 -9.16 -6.91
CA VAL A 17 -17.01 -8.40 -6.28
C VAL A 17 -15.80 -9.32 -6.08
N VAL A 18 -14.60 -8.80 -6.38
CA VAL A 18 -13.32 -9.42 -6.03
C VAL A 18 -12.56 -8.46 -5.14
N LEU A 19 -12.12 -8.95 -3.97
CA LEU A 19 -11.22 -8.25 -3.07
C LEU A 19 -9.81 -8.77 -3.29
N VAL A 20 -8.86 -7.86 -3.51
CA VAL A 20 -7.45 -8.16 -3.70
C VAL A 20 -6.67 -7.45 -2.61
N ASP A 21 -6.22 -8.22 -1.62
CA ASP A 21 -5.24 -7.75 -0.66
C ASP A 21 -3.84 -7.89 -1.24
N GLU A 22 -2.93 -6.98 -0.86
CA GLU A 22 -1.55 -6.96 -1.37
C GLU A 22 -1.48 -6.95 -2.92
N ALA A 23 -2.27 -6.09 -3.55
CA ALA A 23 -2.39 -6.06 -5.01
C ALA A 23 -1.08 -5.70 -5.73
N HIS A 24 -0.09 -5.14 -5.03
CA HIS A 24 1.27 -4.93 -5.54
C HIS A 24 2.03 -6.24 -5.84
N LEU A 25 1.54 -7.39 -5.34
CA LEU A 25 2.09 -8.70 -5.67
C LEU A 25 1.50 -9.30 -6.96
N LEU A 26 0.52 -8.65 -7.59
CA LEU A 26 -0.03 -9.10 -8.86
C LEU A 26 1.02 -8.97 -9.97
N LEU A 27 1.10 -10.02 -10.80
CA LEU A 27 2.03 -10.04 -11.92
C LEU A 27 1.56 -9.10 -13.04
N THR A 28 2.47 -8.30 -13.56
CA THR A 28 2.24 -7.37 -14.66
C THR A 28 2.72 -7.91 -16.01
N GLN A 29 3.31 -9.11 -15.99
CA GLN A 29 3.79 -9.84 -17.17
C GLN A 29 3.73 -11.36 -16.91
N GLY A 30 3.91 -12.15 -17.95
CA GLY A 30 3.98 -13.61 -17.82
C GLY A 30 5.16 -14.05 -16.94
N ASP A 31 4.91 -15.07 -16.10
CA ASP A 31 5.89 -15.66 -15.19
C ASP A 31 5.55 -17.15 -14.99
N GLN A 32 6.39 -17.90 -14.25
CA GLN A 32 6.12 -19.31 -13.93
C GLN A 32 4.75 -19.46 -13.26
N GLY A 33 3.84 -20.16 -13.92
CA GLY A 33 2.47 -20.40 -13.44
C GLY A 33 1.44 -19.31 -13.79
N TYR A 34 1.85 -18.26 -14.49
CA TYR A 34 0.94 -17.25 -15.03
C TYR A 34 1.26 -16.95 -16.50
N SER A 35 0.33 -17.23 -17.41
CA SER A 35 0.48 -17.02 -18.85
C SER A 35 -0.18 -15.76 -19.39
N GLY A 36 -0.83 -14.96 -18.53
CA GLY A 36 -1.48 -13.71 -18.89
C GLY A 36 -0.49 -12.56 -19.06
N LYS A 37 -1.00 -11.40 -19.46
CA LYS A 37 -0.21 -10.17 -19.63
C LYS A 37 -0.19 -9.30 -18.38
N ASN A 38 -1.31 -9.26 -17.64
CA ASN A 38 -1.45 -8.49 -16.42
C ASN A 38 -2.58 -9.07 -15.57
N MET A 39 -2.27 -9.46 -14.33
CA MET A 39 -3.23 -10.10 -13.44
C MET A 39 -4.38 -9.20 -13.03
N LEU A 40 -4.13 -7.89 -12.81
CA LEU A 40 -5.21 -6.96 -12.46
C LEU A 40 -6.22 -6.85 -13.61
N HIS A 41 -5.73 -6.74 -14.85
CA HIS A 41 -6.61 -6.71 -16.02
C HIS A 41 -7.43 -7.99 -16.14
N ASP A 42 -6.82 -9.15 -15.93
CA ASP A 42 -7.54 -10.43 -15.96
C ASP A 42 -8.61 -10.52 -14.86
N LEU A 43 -8.36 -9.94 -13.68
CA LEU A 43 -9.35 -9.84 -12.61
C LEU A 43 -10.51 -8.89 -12.99
N LEU A 44 -10.19 -7.73 -13.56
CA LEU A 44 -11.19 -6.75 -14.03
C LEU A 44 -12.13 -7.35 -15.09
N ARG A 45 -11.63 -8.24 -15.95
CA ARG A 45 -12.45 -8.95 -16.93
C ARG A 45 -13.35 -10.03 -16.33
N ARG A 46 -13.05 -10.49 -15.10
CA ARG A 46 -13.73 -11.59 -14.40
C ARG A 46 -14.68 -11.15 -13.31
N ALA A 47 -14.62 -9.87 -12.92
CA ALA A 47 -15.47 -9.31 -11.90
C ALA A 47 -16.24 -8.10 -12.40
N LYS A 48 -17.37 -7.78 -11.76
CA LYS A 48 -18.10 -6.54 -11.98
C LYS A 48 -17.43 -5.39 -11.24
N VAL A 49 -16.93 -5.68 -10.03
CA VAL A 49 -16.18 -4.75 -9.17
C VAL A 49 -14.92 -5.43 -8.67
N VAL A 50 -13.78 -4.73 -8.73
CA VAL A 50 -12.53 -5.14 -8.10
C VAL A 50 -12.15 -4.07 -7.08
N ILE A 51 -11.92 -4.48 -5.85
CA ILE A 51 -11.38 -3.63 -4.78
C ILE A 51 -9.98 -4.14 -4.49
N ALA A 52 -8.96 -3.33 -4.75
CA ALA A 52 -7.57 -3.72 -4.61
C ALA A 52 -6.85 -2.79 -3.61
N VAL A 53 -6.16 -3.39 -2.65
CA VAL A 53 -5.26 -2.67 -1.72
C VAL A 53 -3.85 -2.74 -2.32
N PHE A 54 -3.29 -1.59 -2.62
CA PHE A 54 -2.03 -1.47 -3.34
C PHE A 54 -1.05 -0.57 -2.61
N ASP A 55 0.17 -1.06 -2.40
CA ASP A 55 1.30 -0.28 -1.88
C ASP A 55 2.44 -0.29 -2.91
N PRO A 56 2.69 0.82 -3.63
CA PRO A 56 3.72 0.88 -4.66
C PRO A 56 5.14 0.69 -4.10
N ASN A 57 5.34 0.91 -2.80
CA ASN A 57 6.66 0.79 -2.15
C ASN A 57 7.01 -0.66 -1.77
N GLN A 58 6.07 -1.60 -1.90
CA GLN A 58 6.28 -3.02 -1.57
C GLN A 58 6.48 -3.92 -2.79
N ILE A 59 6.77 -3.37 -3.96
CA ILE A 59 7.06 -4.14 -5.18
C ILE A 59 8.46 -4.74 -5.06
N LEU A 60 8.54 -6.07 -4.98
CA LEU A 60 9.78 -6.80 -4.71
C LEU A 60 10.38 -7.47 -5.96
N GLN A 61 9.58 -7.73 -6.99
CA GLN A 61 9.99 -8.49 -8.18
C GLN A 61 9.75 -7.72 -9.47
N THR A 62 10.61 -7.95 -10.46
CA THR A 62 10.49 -7.32 -11.78
C THR A 62 9.16 -7.66 -12.47
N SER A 63 8.67 -8.90 -12.29
CA SER A 63 7.38 -9.36 -12.83
C SER A 63 6.16 -8.70 -12.19
N GLN A 64 6.34 -7.99 -11.08
CA GLN A 64 5.30 -7.20 -10.38
C GLN A 64 5.41 -5.71 -10.69
N ARG A 65 6.47 -5.28 -11.37
CA ARG A 65 6.71 -3.86 -11.65
C ARG A 65 5.77 -3.36 -12.75
N TRP A 66 5.03 -2.33 -12.43
CA TRP A 66 4.20 -1.61 -13.38
C TRP A 66 5.08 -0.66 -14.23
N SER A 67 4.74 -0.51 -15.51
CA SER A 67 5.35 0.54 -16.32
C SER A 67 5.01 1.93 -15.76
N GLU A 68 5.83 2.93 -16.05
CA GLU A 68 5.53 4.31 -15.61
C GLU A 68 4.20 4.82 -16.17
N GLU A 69 3.86 4.40 -17.40
CA GLU A 69 2.59 4.73 -18.04
C GLU A 69 1.40 4.09 -17.31
N ASP A 70 1.49 2.80 -16.98
CA ASP A 70 0.43 2.09 -16.24
C ASP A 70 0.30 2.61 -14.81
N GLN A 71 1.42 2.94 -14.15
CA GLN A 71 1.40 3.59 -12.84
C GLN A 71 0.74 4.97 -12.91
N GLY A 72 1.05 5.76 -13.92
CA GLY A 72 0.44 7.08 -14.12
C GLY A 72 -1.07 7.03 -14.34
N MET A 73 -1.58 5.96 -14.97
CA MET A 73 -3.02 5.76 -15.14
C MET A 73 -3.71 5.37 -13.83
N LEU A 74 -3.11 4.45 -13.06
CA LEU A 74 -3.70 3.96 -11.80
C LEU A 74 -3.42 4.91 -10.63
N PHE A 75 -2.25 5.55 -10.63
CA PHE A 75 -1.77 6.40 -9.55
C PHE A 75 -1.25 7.72 -10.12
N PRO A 76 -2.11 8.58 -10.71
CA PRO A 76 -1.66 9.90 -11.14
C PRO A 76 -1.07 10.64 -9.95
N GLN A 77 0.01 11.39 -10.20
CA GLN A 77 0.71 12.15 -9.17
C GLN A 77 -0.29 13.03 -8.42
N GLN A 78 -0.24 12.97 -7.10
CA GLN A 78 -1.07 13.81 -6.25
C GLN A 78 -0.69 15.27 -6.47
N SER A 79 -1.69 16.13 -6.68
CA SER A 79 -1.45 17.56 -6.73
C SER A 79 -1.07 18.08 -5.33
N GLU A 80 -0.35 19.21 -5.24
CA GLU A 80 -0.06 19.86 -3.94
C GLU A 80 -1.33 20.11 -3.11
N SER A 81 -2.47 20.34 -3.77
CA SER A 81 -3.76 20.50 -3.12
C SER A 81 -4.26 19.22 -2.44
N ASP A 82 -3.94 18.05 -2.99
CA ASP A 82 -4.34 16.76 -2.43
C ASP A 82 -3.48 16.40 -1.22
N VAL A 83 -2.21 16.75 -1.25
CA VAL A 83 -1.28 16.62 -0.11
C VAL A 83 -1.72 17.51 1.05
N GLN A 84 -2.17 18.76 0.77
CA GLN A 84 -2.68 19.67 1.80
C GLN A 84 -4.00 19.20 2.41
N LYS A 85 -4.90 18.61 1.63
CA LYS A 85 -6.15 18.02 2.13
C LYS A 85 -5.87 16.79 3.02
N ALA A 86 -4.88 15.98 2.63
CA ALA A 86 -4.43 14.85 3.43
C ALA A 86 -3.86 15.29 4.79
N ALA A 87 -3.03 16.33 4.81
CA ALA A 87 -2.48 16.95 6.03
C ALA A 87 -3.57 17.54 6.95
N ALA A 88 -4.72 17.94 6.41
CA ALA A 88 -5.86 18.44 7.17
C ALA A 88 -6.73 17.35 7.82
N GLY A 89 -6.30 16.08 7.81
CA GLY A 89 -6.97 14.98 8.52
C GLY A 89 -8.13 14.33 7.75
N TYR A 90 -8.28 14.60 6.48
CA TYR A 90 -9.23 13.90 5.60
C TYR A 90 -8.67 12.54 5.20
N SER A 91 -8.76 11.56 6.07
CA SER A 91 -8.51 10.18 5.71
C SER A 91 -9.74 9.60 5.00
N GLY A 92 -9.62 9.27 3.72
CA GLY A 92 -10.56 8.35 3.10
C GLY A 92 -11.76 8.97 2.38
N GLN A 93 -11.66 10.17 1.80
CA GLN A 93 -12.64 10.54 0.80
C GLN A 93 -12.44 9.70 -0.46
N LEU A 94 -13.51 8.98 -0.84
CA LEU A 94 -13.58 8.30 -2.12
C LEU A 94 -13.41 9.35 -3.24
N GLU A 95 -12.37 9.21 -4.04
CA GLU A 95 -12.19 10.06 -5.20
C GLU A 95 -13.34 9.84 -6.20
N ARG A 96 -13.66 10.89 -6.94
CA ARG A 96 -14.68 10.78 -7.99
C ARG A 96 -14.26 9.71 -9.00
N PHE A 97 -15.22 8.88 -9.43
CA PHE A 97 -14.98 7.91 -10.48
C PHE A 97 -14.48 8.58 -11.77
N VAL A 98 -13.36 8.07 -12.29
CA VAL A 98 -12.76 8.51 -13.55
C VAL A 98 -12.68 7.36 -14.53
N PRO A 99 -12.79 7.62 -15.85
CA PRO A 99 -12.58 6.59 -16.85
C PRO A 99 -11.15 6.05 -16.82
N LEU A 100 -11.03 4.73 -16.84
CA LEU A 100 -9.77 4.01 -16.99
C LEU A 100 -9.84 3.15 -18.25
N ASN A 101 -8.93 3.38 -19.20
CA ASN A 101 -8.77 2.54 -20.38
C ASN A 101 -7.56 1.64 -20.21
N MET A 102 -7.77 0.34 -20.29
CA MET A 102 -6.70 -0.64 -20.08
C MET A 102 -6.74 -1.68 -21.20
N TRP A 103 -5.77 -1.63 -22.10
CA TRP A 103 -5.65 -2.50 -23.27
C TRP A 103 -6.94 -2.66 -24.12
N GLY A 104 -7.66 -1.55 -24.32
CA GLY A 104 -8.89 -1.51 -25.12
C GLY A 104 -10.18 -1.81 -24.36
N ASP A 105 -10.10 -2.23 -23.11
CA ASP A 105 -11.23 -2.36 -22.20
C ASP A 105 -11.44 -1.07 -21.39
N HIS A 106 -12.71 -0.74 -21.10
CA HIS A 106 -13.11 0.48 -20.41
C HIS A 106 -13.64 0.15 -19.01
N TYR A 107 -13.11 0.84 -18.01
CA TYR A 107 -13.48 0.69 -16.60
C TYR A 107 -13.76 2.06 -15.99
N LEU A 108 -14.34 2.05 -14.80
CA LEU A 108 -14.42 3.20 -13.91
C LEU A 108 -13.50 2.95 -12.73
N LEU A 109 -12.57 3.88 -12.50
CA LEU A 109 -11.62 3.85 -11.39
C LEU A 109 -12.03 4.88 -10.32
N SER A 110 -12.06 4.47 -9.09
CA SER A 110 -12.07 5.37 -7.94
C SER A 110 -10.96 4.95 -6.97
N ARG A 111 -10.38 5.91 -6.27
CA ARG A 111 -9.26 5.68 -5.36
C ARG A 111 -9.56 6.22 -3.98
N ILE A 112 -8.98 5.56 -3.00
CA ILE A 112 -8.93 6.00 -1.62
C ILE A 112 -7.46 5.96 -1.21
N CYS A 113 -6.86 7.11 -0.91
CA CYS A 113 -5.52 7.16 -0.35
C CYS A 113 -5.59 7.05 1.17
N LEU A 114 -4.89 6.08 1.72
CA LEU A 114 -4.76 5.91 3.17
C LEU A 114 -3.51 6.64 3.63
N HIS A 115 -3.68 7.72 4.41
CA HIS A 115 -2.58 8.55 4.88
C HIS A 115 -2.22 8.28 6.34
N ARG A 116 -3.10 7.63 7.09
CA ARG A 116 -2.90 7.38 8.51
C ARG A 116 -2.55 5.93 8.74
N GLN A 117 -1.38 5.70 9.32
CA GLN A 117 -0.99 4.39 9.80
C GLN A 117 -1.36 4.21 11.27
N PHE A 118 -1.75 2.96 11.64
CA PHE A 118 -2.12 2.59 13.01
C PHE A 118 -1.30 1.42 13.56
N ARG A 119 -0.34 0.91 12.78
CA ARG A 119 0.48 -0.25 13.17
C ARG A 119 1.60 0.15 14.13
N ILE A 120 2.09 1.39 14.00
CA ILE A 120 3.18 1.91 14.83
C ILE A 120 2.59 2.94 15.78
N ALA A 121 2.46 2.58 17.04
CA ALA A 121 1.95 3.46 18.08
C ALA A 121 3.11 4.29 18.67
N ALA A 122 3.65 5.22 17.87
CA ALA A 122 4.75 6.10 18.25
C ALA A 122 4.33 7.58 18.16
N ASP A 123 5.17 8.47 18.69
CA ASP A 123 4.97 9.90 18.51
C ASP A 123 5.28 10.35 17.07
N ASP A 124 4.83 11.55 16.71
CA ASP A 124 5.00 12.10 15.36
C ASP A 124 6.47 12.26 14.93
N ALA A 125 7.38 12.46 15.88
CA ALA A 125 8.81 12.59 15.57
C ALA A 125 9.40 11.25 15.18
N THR A 126 9.02 10.21 15.89
CA THR A 126 9.43 8.82 15.61
C THR A 126 8.83 8.33 14.32
N ILE A 127 7.53 8.58 14.06
CA ILE A 127 6.88 8.21 12.80
C ILE A 127 7.58 8.89 11.62
N ARG A 128 7.81 10.21 11.68
CA ARG A 128 8.53 10.93 10.61
C ARG A 128 9.94 10.41 10.38
N TRP A 129 10.65 10.04 11.44
CA TRP A 129 11.98 9.45 11.30
C TRP A 129 11.94 8.09 10.58
N ILE A 130 10.94 7.25 10.89
CA ILE A 130 10.74 5.96 10.23
C ILE A 130 10.40 6.15 8.75
N ASP A 131 9.52 7.10 8.42
CA ASP A 131 9.14 7.42 7.04
C ASP A 131 10.36 7.93 6.24
N ASP A 132 11.15 8.85 6.81
CA ASP A 132 12.36 9.35 6.18
C ASP A 132 13.42 8.26 5.98
N PHE A 133 13.52 7.31 6.91
CA PHE A 133 14.38 6.14 6.77
C PHE A 133 13.90 5.22 5.63
N ALA A 134 12.60 4.92 5.60
CA ALA A 134 12.00 4.07 4.55
C ALA A 134 12.12 4.69 3.15
N ASP A 135 12.00 6.01 3.05
CA ASP A 135 12.15 6.75 1.80
C ASP A 135 13.62 6.94 1.36
N GLY A 136 14.59 6.43 2.12
CA GLY A 136 16.01 6.58 1.82
C GLY A 136 16.53 8.02 1.96
N LYS A 137 15.82 8.88 2.69
CA LYS A 137 16.26 10.24 2.99
C LYS A 137 17.38 10.24 4.03
N ARG A 138 18.05 11.41 4.17
CA ARG A 138 19.04 11.59 5.23
C ARG A 138 18.36 11.58 6.58
N ILE A 139 18.66 10.57 7.40
CA ILE A 139 18.17 10.43 8.77
C ILE A 139 19.14 11.05 9.76
N GLY A 140 18.58 11.72 10.77
CA GLY A 140 19.33 12.23 11.92
C GLY A 140 19.42 11.22 13.04
N ARG A 141 19.54 11.74 14.28
CA ARG A 141 19.52 10.91 15.49
C ARG A 141 18.14 10.23 15.63
N ILE A 142 18.13 8.97 16.04
CA ILE A 142 16.89 8.25 16.39
C ILE A 142 16.16 9.03 17.50
N PRO A 143 14.89 9.41 17.30
CA PRO A 143 14.11 10.09 18.33
C PRO A 143 13.86 9.15 19.52
N GLN A 144 13.66 9.75 20.67
CA GLN A 144 13.28 9.03 21.89
C GLN A 144 11.80 9.31 22.15
N ASP A 145 10.97 8.31 21.91
CA ASP A 145 9.55 8.36 22.26
C ASP A 145 9.38 8.04 23.75
N ILE A 146 8.78 8.95 24.50
CA ILE A 146 8.53 8.81 25.94
C ILE A 146 7.14 8.26 26.26
N GLY A 147 6.33 7.93 25.24
CA GLY A 147 4.94 7.54 25.42
C GLY A 147 4.03 8.72 25.77
N GLU A 148 2.78 8.41 26.05
CA GLU A 148 1.78 9.35 26.50
C GLU A 148 1.10 8.84 27.77
N LYS A 149 1.04 9.68 28.81
CA LYS A 149 0.42 9.33 30.08
C LYS A 149 -0.85 10.16 30.29
N ASP A 150 -1.85 9.52 30.85
CA ASP A 150 -3.01 10.21 31.39
C ASP A 150 -2.55 11.14 32.53
N ARG A 151 -3.07 12.38 32.51
CA ARG A 151 -2.66 13.42 33.48
C ARG A 151 -3.23 13.21 34.88
N GLU A 152 -4.36 12.52 34.99
CA GLU A 152 -5.06 12.32 36.25
C GLU A 152 -4.59 11.03 36.93
N THR A 153 -4.46 9.94 36.14
CA THR A 153 -4.11 8.61 36.69
C THR A 153 -2.61 8.34 36.67
N GLY A 154 -1.84 9.02 35.82
CA GLY A 154 -0.42 8.76 35.58
C GLY A 154 -0.13 7.47 34.80
N GLU A 155 -1.16 6.73 34.38
CA GLU A 155 -1.02 5.51 33.59
C GLU A 155 -0.72 5.84 32.12
N TYR A 156 -0.08 4.90 31.44
CA TYR A 156 0.16 5.05 30.00
C TYR A 156 -1.12 4.88 29.20
N VAL A 157 -1.48 5.92 28.44
CA VAL A 157 -2.48 5.85 27.36
C VAL A 157 -1.85 5.27 26.09
N ARG A 158 -0.57 5.57 25.88
CA ARG A 158 0.28 5.01 24.84
C ARG A 158 1.66 4.72 25.41
N GLU A 159 2.06 3.47 25.36
CA GLU A 159 3.40 3.05 25.79
C GLU A 159 4.51 3.70 24.93
N PRO A 160 5.70 3.94 25.49
CA PRO A 160 6.86 4.38 24.72
C PRO A 160 7.19 3.41 23.57
N PHE A 161 7.42 3.96 22.38
CA PHE A 161 7.87 3.17 21.23
C PHE A 161 9.40 3.21 21.17
N GLU A 162 10.04 2.05 21.05
CA GLU A 162 11.51 1.94 21.05
C GLU A 162 12.02 1.38 19.72
N ILE A 163 12.99 2.09 19.12
CA ILE A 163 13.75 1.61 17.97
C ILE A 163 15.09 1.08 18.46
N ARG A 164 15.32 -0.21 18.32
CA ARG A 164 16.56 -0.87 18.70
C ARG A 164 17.40 -1.24 17.49
N VAL A 165 18.69 -0.95 17.56
CA VAL A 165 19.67 -1.33 16.54
C VAL A 165 20.64 -2.31 17.16
N PHE A 166 20.85 -3.43 16.50
CA PHE A 166 21.74 -4.49 16.96
C PHE A 166 22.94 -4.62 16.02
N ALA A 167 24.11 -4.86 16.58
CA ALA A 167 25.35 -5.03 15.81
C ALA A 167 25.36 -6.36 15.02
N SER A 168 24.55 -7.32 15.42
CA SER A 168 24.45 -8.62 14.73
C SER A 168 23.07 -9.25 14.90
N PRO A 169 22.67 -10.17 14.00
CA PRO A 169 21.44 -10.95 14.15
C PRO A 169 21.43 -11.77 15.45
N VAL A 170 22.60 -12.21 15.94
CA VAL A 170 22.71 -12.98 17.19
C VAL A 170 22.31 -12.14 18.40
N GLU A 171 22.68 -10.87 18.43
CA GLU A 171 22.25 -9.96 19.50
C GLU A 171 20.75 -9.67 19.44
N LEU A 172 20.19 -9.52 18.23
CA LEU A 172 18.76 -9.36 18.04
C LEU A 172 17.96 -10.54 18.62
N PHE A 173 18.43 -11.78 18.43
CA PHE A 173 17.73 -12.97 18.93
C PHE A 173 17.93 -13.20 20.44
N LYS A 174 18.86 -12.50 21.08
CA LYS A 174 19.08 -12.58 22.53
C LYS A 174 18.32 -11.51 23.33
N ALA A 175 17.80 -10.49 22.64
CA ALA A 175 17.09 -9.36 23.24
C ALA A 175 15.61 -9.64 23.40
#